data_6ee457e68b04685d9497ae99d97a3b66
#
_entry.id   6ee457e68b04685d9497ae99d97a3b66
#
_cell.length_a   1.000
_cell.length_b   1.000
_cell.length_c   1.000
_cell.angle_alpha   90.00
_cell.angle_beta   90.00
_cell.angle_gamma   90.00
#
_symmetry.space_group_name_H-M   'P 1'
#
loop_
_entity.id
_entity.type
_entity.pdbx_description
1 polymer ?
#
loop_
_entity_poly.entity_id
_entity_poly.type
_entity_poly.pdbx_seq_one_letter_code
_entity_poly.pdbx_strand_id
1 'polypeptide(L)'
;MIWALLLSAAVPQAAAVPALRPSPPLDYARLVDEAIDGGRIIQAEAMLTQWRAQPQPQDLQPIEIATARMALEKRRDEEAAARFAALGQSGVKNCRVDEGQGIALLRLGRSREALEPLRRAVAACADRWRAWNALGVAYDQAQSWALSAAAYERAFQLTDKPAQILNNYGLSLLGQGKADKAAAIFDKAREQAPDDARIVANGDAAYVMSGQDIRRRPADTADEWGRRLSNAGQVAMRMGDLPRAQAYLSRAVTEADGFVPDAAAALAAMGGPGK
;
A
#
# COMPACT_ATOMS: atom_id res chain seq x y z
N MET A 1 -36.61 -70.70 -58.05
CA MET A 1 -35.34 -69.98 -58.02
C MET A 1 -35.63 -68.62 -57.47
N ILE A 2 -35.31 -68.37 -56.15
CA ILE A 2 -35.56 -67.08 -55.52
C ILE A 2 -34.15 -66.51 -55.17
N TRP A 3 -33.84 -65.40 -55.81
CA TRP A 3 -32.57 -64.68 -55.49
C TRP A 3 -32.76 -63.77 -54.27
N ALA A 4 -32.01 -64.02 -53.22
CA ALA A 4 -31.95 -63.15 -52.08
C ALA A 4 -30.93 -62.06 -52.30
N LEU A 5 -31.38 -60.80 -52.36
CA LEU A 5 -30.54 -59.62 -52.35
C LEU A 5 -30.09 -59.30 -50.91
N LEU A 6 -28.83 -59.51 -50.65
CA LEU A 6 -28.20 -59.04 -49.44
C LEU A 6 -27.90 -57.54 -49.56
N LEU A 7 -28.70 -56.72 -48.92
CA LEU A 7 -28.38 -55.29 -48.67
C LEU A 7 -27.30 -55.15 -47.56
N SER A 8 -26.08 -54.86 -47.97
CA SER A 8 -25.02 -54.48 -47.05
C SER A 8 -25.24 -53.06 -46.59
N ALA A 9 -25.67 -52.88 -45.33
CA ALA A 9 -25.78 -51.56 -44.71
C ALA A 9 -24.37 -51.09 -44.34
N ALA A 10 -23.86 -50.06 -44.96
CA ALA A 10 -22.62 -49.40 -44.58
C ALA A 10 -22.85 -48.65 -43.25
N VAL A 11 -22.11 -49.07 -42.19
CA VAL A 11 -22.06 -48.36 -40.92
C VAL A 11 -21.34 -47.04 -41.14
N PRO A 12 -21.94 -45.88 -40.78
CA PRO A 12 -21.26 -44.61 -40.93
C PRO A 12 -20.04 -44.57 -39.96
N GLN A 13 -18.86 -44.38 -40.53
CA GLN A 13 -17.63 -44.16 -39.80
C GLN A 13 -17.78 -42.88 -38.96
N ALA A 14 -17.76 -42.99 -37.64
CA ALA A 14 -17.78 -41.83 -36.73
C ALA A 14 -16.62 -40.91 -37.08
N ALA A 15 -16.92 -39.65 -37.37
CA ALA A 15 -15.90 -38.63 -37.62
C ALA A 15 -15.03 -38.50 -36.39
N ALA A 16 -13.71 -38.64 -36.58
CA ALA A 16 -12.75 -38.49 -35.53
C ALA A 16 -12.87 -37.07 -34.93
N VAL A 17 -13.19 -37.00 -33.63
CA VAL A 17 -13.21 -35.73 -32.91
C VAL A 17 -11.78 -35.16 -32.98
N PRO A 18 -11.60 -33.93 -33.50
CA PRO A 18 -10.25 -33.34 -33.56
C PRO A 18 -9.68 -33.25 -32.14
N ALA A 19 -8.49 -33.82 -31.95
CA ALA A 19 -7.78 -33.74 -30.67
C ALA A 19 -7.61 -32.27 -30.27
N LEU A 20 -8.17 -31.90 -29.13
CA LEU A 20 -7.96 -30.57 -28.57
C LEU A 20 -6.46 -30.29 -28.46
N ARG A 21 -6.00 -29.24 -29.13
CA ARG A 21 -4.62 -28.80 -28.97
C ARG A 21 -4.37 -28.53 -27.49
N PRO A 22 -3.29 -29.06 -26.90
CA PRO A 22 -2.96 -28.75 -25.52
C PRO A 22 -2.85 -27.24 -25.36
N SER A 23 -3.54 -26.70 -24.37
CA SER A 23 -3.41 -25.29 -24.03
C SER A 23 -1.95 -24.97 -23.72
N PRO A 24 -1.44 -23.80 -24.12
CA PRO A 24 -0.08 -23.40 -23.78
C PRO A 24 0.08 -23.41 -22.25
N PRO A 25 1.28 -23.78 -21.75
CA PRO A 25 1.54 -23.79 -20.32
C PRO A 25 1.26 -22.40 -19.73
N LEU A 26 0.68 -22.36 -18.53
CA LEU A 26 0.39 -21.10 -17.83
C LEU A 26 1.70 -20.39 -17.46
N ASP A 27 1.78 -19.11 -17.79
CA ASP A 27 2.87 -18.24 -17.31
C ASP A 27 2.60 -17.83 -15.85
N TYR A 28 2.93 -18.73 -14.93
CA TYR A 28 2.74 -18.51 -13.51
C TYR A 28 3.51 -17.30 -12.98
N ALA A 29 4.71 -17.03 -13.51
CA ALA A 29 5.51 -15.89 -13.08
C ALA A 29 4.74 -14.58 -13.30
N ARG A 30 4.23 -14.37 -14.52
CA ARG A 30 3.43 -13.20 -14.86
C ARG A 30 2.13 -13.16 -14.07
N LEU A 31 1.40 -14.27 -13.98
CA LEU A 31 0.10 -14.31 -13.28
C LEU A 31 0.22 -14.01 -11.79
N VAL A 32 1.23 -14.56 -11.12
CA VAL A 32 1.51 -14.27 -9.70
C VAL A 32 1.91 -12.80 -9.51
N ASP A 33 2.76 -12.27 -10.38
CA ASP A 33 3.18 -10.88 -10.34
C ASP A 33 1.99 -9.91 -10.50
N GLU A 34 1.14 -10.13 -11.51
CA GLU A 34 -0.07 -9.34 -11.76
C GLU A 34 -1.07 -9.43 -10.58
N ALA A 35 -1.19 -10.59 -9.95
CA ALA A 35 -2.06 -10.77 -8.80
C ALA A 35 -1.52 -10.01 -7.57
N ILE A 36 -0.20 -10.06 -7.32
CA ILE A 36 0.45 -9.30 -6.24
C ILE A 36 0.31 -7.79 -6.50
N ASP A 37 0.65 -7.32 -7.70
CA ASP A 37 0.60 -5.90 -8.05
C ASP A 37 -0.85 -5.35 -8.00
N GLY A 38 -1.84 -6.21 -8.26
CA GLY A 38 -3.27 -5.90 -8.13
C GLY A 38 -3.85 -6.07 -6.72
N GLY A 39 -3.03 -6.40 -5.70
CA GLY A 39 -3.47 -6.61 -4.32
C GLY A 39 -4.31 -7.88 -4.10
N ARG A 40 -4.39 -8.78 -5.09
CA ARG A 40 -5.15 -10.05 -5.02
C ARG A 40 -4.33 -11.15 -4.35
N ILE A 41 -4.00 -10.95 -3.07
CA ILE A 41 -3.01 -11.76 -2.33
C ILE A 41 -3.43 -13.22 -2.20
N ILE A 42 -4.71 -13.51 -1.95
CA ILE A 42 -5.23 -14.90 -1.85
C ILE A 42 -5.06 -15.62 -3.20
N GLN A 43 -5.37 -14.93 -4.31
CA GLN A 43 -5.20 -15.49 -5.65
C GLN A 43 -3.72 -15.73 -5.98
N ALA A 44 -2.85 -14.78 -5.66
CA ALA A 44 -1.41 -14.91 -5.84
C ALA A 44 -0.84 -16.11 -5.08
N GLU A 45 -1.27 -16.33 -3.84
CA GLU A 45 -0.85 -17.47 -3.02
C GLU A 45 -1.28 -18.82 -3.61
N ALA A 46 -2.54 -18.92 -4.05
CA ALA A 46 -3.03 -20.12 -4.71
C ALA A 46 -2.26 -20.44 -5.99
N MET A 47 -2.00 -19.42 -6.83
CA MET A 47 -1.21 -19.55 -8.05
C MET A 47 0.25 -19.94 -7.76
N LEU A 48 0.88 -19.34 -6.74
CA LEU A 48 2.24 -19.68 -6.34
C LEU A 48 2.34 -21.12 -5.82
N THR A 49 1.32 -21.60 -5.12
CA THR A 49 1.22 -22.99 -4.66
C THR A 49 1.11 -23.95 -5.85
N GLN A 50 0.24 -23.65 -6.81
CA GLN A 50 0.13 -24.43 -8.05
C GLN A 50 1.42 -24.43 -8.86
N TRP A 51 2.10 -23.29 -8.95
CA TRP A 51 3.36 -23.16 -9.66
C TRP A 51 4.46 -24.06 -9.05
N ARG A 52 4.58 -24.08 -7.74
CA ARG A 52 5.52 -24.98 -7.02
C ARG A 52 5.22 -26.45 -7.22
N ALA A 53 3.96 -26.81 -7.43
CA ALA A 53 3.54 -28.20 -7.66
C ALA A 53 3.77 -28.68 -9.10
N GLN A 54 4.13 -27.80 -10.04
CA GLN A 54 4.42 -28.21 -11.41
C GLN A 54 5.69 -29.08 -11.46
N PRO A 55 5.73 -30.09 -12.37
CA PRO A 55 6.96 -30.85 -12.62
C PRO A 55 8.06 -29.86 -13.03
N GLN A 56 9.16 -29.93 -12.31
CA GLN A 56 10.21 -28.94 -12.31
C GLN A 56 10.80 -28.62 -13.69
N PRO A 57 10.73 -27.40 -14.15
CA PRO A 57 11.83 -26.76 -14.84
C PRO A 57 12.66 -26.01 -13.80
N GLN A 58 13.66 -25.90 -13.99
CA GLN A 58 14.89 -25.85 -13.27
C GLN A 58 15.40 -24.50 -12.85
N ASP A 59 14.73 -23.42 -13.21
CA ASP A 59 14.97 -22.09 -12.66
C ASP A 59 13.97 -21.80 -11.53
N LEU A 60 14.41 -21.99 -10.28
CA LEU A 60 13.62 -21.67 -9.08
C LEU A 60 13.64 -20.18 -8.74
N GLN A 61 14.47 -19.39 -9.42
CA GLN A 61 14.66 -17.97 -9.11
C GLN A 61 13.35 -17.16 -9.18
N PRO A 62 12.49 -17.28 -10.22
CA PRO A 62 11.22 -16.56 -10.26
C PRO A 62 10.27 -16.95 -9.11
N ILE A 63 10.27 -18.23 -8.70
CA ILE A 63 9.46 -18.73 -7.57
C ILE A 63 9.96 -18.10 -6.25
N GLU A 64 11.27 -18.01 -6.04
CA GLU A 64 11.84 -17.39 -4.84
C GLU A 64 11.57 -15.89 -4.80
N ILE A 65 11.64 -15.20 -5.93
CA ILE A 65 11.23 -13.76 -6.03
C ILE A 65 9.76 -13.59 -5.64
N ALA A 66 8.87 -14.40 -6.22
CA ALA A 66 7.44 -14.36 -5.91
C ALA A 66 7.18 -14.69 -4.42
N THR A 67 7.93 -15.63 -3.85
CA THR A 67 7.84 -15.98 -2.42
C THR A 67 8.26 -14.83 -1.52
N ALA A 68 9.37 -14.15 -1.84
CA ALA A 68 9.84 -13.00 -1.10
C ALA A 68 8.82 -11.83 -1.18
N ARG A 69 8.23 -11.60 -2.35
CA ARG A 69 7.16 -10.61 -2.55
C ARG A 69 5.92 -10.95 -1.74
N MET A 70 5.50 -12.22 -1.71
CA MET A 70 4.38 -12.67 -0.89
C MET A 70 4.63 -12.48 0.60
N ALA A 71 5.85 -12.73 1.10
CA ALA A 71 6.23 -12.43 2.48
C ALA A 71 6.06 -10.93 2.79
N LEU A 72 6.50 -10.06 1.87
CA LEU A 72 6.38 -8.61 1.99
C LEU A 72 4.91 -8.14 2.06
N GLU A 73 4.04 -8.67 1.19
CA GLU A 73 2.62 -8.33 1.18
C GLU A 73 1.89 -8.84 2.45
N LYS A 74 2.32 -9.99 2.98
CA LYS A 74 1.82 -10.55 4.24
C LYS A 74 2.43 -9.89 5.50
N ARG A 75 3.18 -8.80 5.37
CA ARG A 75 3.83 -8.07 6.46
C ARG A 75 4.81 -8.90 7.29
N ARG A 76 5.36 -9.96 6.68
CA ARG A 76 6.47 -10.73 7.24
C ARG A 76 7.79 -10.09 6.82
N ASP A 77 8.01 -8.87 7.32
CA ASP A 77 9.02 -7.96 6.81
C ASP A 77 10.46 -8.47 7.04
N GLU A 78 10.75 -9.18 8.16
CA GLU A 78 12.04 -9.83 8.40
C GLU A 78 12.31 -10.97 7.41
N GLU A 79 11.31 -11.84 7.18
CA GLU A 79 11.42 -12.93 6.21
C GLU A 79 11.63 -12.36 4.80
N ALA A 80 10.87 -11.33 4.43
CA ALA A 80 11.00 -10.67 3.13
C ALA A 80 12.39 -10.08 2.94
N ALA A 81 12.91 -9.33 3.92
CA ALA A 81 14.23 -8.73 3.87
C ALA A 81 15.33 -9.79 3.72
N ALA A 82 15.25 -10.89 4.48
CA ALA A 82 16.22 -11.99 4.39
C ALA A 82 16.20 -12.68 3.02
N ARG A 83 15.00 -12.98 2.48
CA ARG A 83 14.86 -13.62 1.15
C ARG A 83 15.37 -12.72 0.03
N PHE A 84 15.03 -11.43 0.03
CA PHE A 84 15.53 -10.49 -0.96
C PHE A 84 17.04 -10.29 -0.86
N ALA A 85 17.61 -10.26 0.36
CA ALA A 85 19.05 -10.18 0.54
C ALA A 85 19.77 -11.43 -0.03
N ALA A 86 19.23 -12.63 0.24
CA ALA A 86 19.79 -13.87 -0.31
C ALA A 86 19.76 -13.89 -1.86
N LEU A 87 18.67 -13.45 -2.48
CA LEU A 87 18.54 -13.28 -3.92
C LEU A 87 19.58 -12.29 -4.47
N GLY A 88 19.79 -11.16 -3.82
CA GLY A 88 20.81 -10.19 -4.20
C GLY A 88 22.23 -10.76 -4.09
N GLN A 89 22.53 -11.49 -3.02
CA GLN A 89 23.82 -12.15 -2.81
C GLN A 89 24.12 -13.27 -3.84
N SER A 90 23.09 -13.97 -4.31
CA SER A 90 23.22 -14.95 -5.39
C SER A 90 23.39 -14.33 -6.79
N GLY A 91 23.50 -13.00 -6.87
CA GLY A 91 23.77 -12.29 -8.12
C GLY A 91 22.52 -11.96 -8.94
N VAL A 92 21.32 -12.11 -8.40
CA VAL A 92 20.06 -11.77 -9.08
C VAL A 92 19.98 -10.27 -9.30
N LYS A 93 20.06 -9.85 -10.56
CA LYS A 93 19.85 -8.45 -10.97
C LYS A 93 18.41 -8.26 -11.41
N ASN A 94 17.55 -7.90 -10.47
CA ASN A 94 16.13 -7.68 -10.71
C ASN A 94 15.64 -6.51 -9.85
N CYS A 95 15.11 -5.47 -10.48
CA CYS A 95 14.63 -4.26 -9.77
C CYS A 95 13.52 -4.54 -8.76
N ARG A 96 12.74 -5.62 -8.94
CA ARG A 96 11.71 -6.03 -7.95
C ARG A 96 12.33 -6.62 -6.69
N VAL A 97 13.50 -7.26 -6.81
CA VAL A 97 14.28 -7.75 -5.66
C VAL A 97 14.82 -6.56 -4.86
N ASP A 98 15.43 -5.61 -5.55
CA ASP A 98 15.96 -4.39 -4.92
C ASP A 98 14.84 -3.53 -4.32
N GLU A 99 13.71 -3.34 -5.01
CA GLU A 99 12.53 -2.65 -4.48
C GLU A 99 11.98 -3.33 -3.23
N GLY A 100 11.78 -4.65 -3.31
CA GLY A 100 11.24 -5.43 -2.19
C GLY A 100 12.16 -5.41 -0.97
N GLN A 101 13.47 -5.53 -1.17
CA GLN A 101 14.47 -5.40 -0.10
C GLN A 101 14.40 -4.02 0.56
N GLY A 102 14.37 -2.96 -0.24
CA GLY A 102 14.29 -1.60 0.29
C GLY A 102 13.00 -1.33 1.07
N ILE A 103 11.85 -1.78 0.56
CA ILE A 103 10.56 -1.63 1.26
C ILE A 103 10.55 -2.41 2.57
N ALA A 104 11.05 -3.65 2.58
CA ALA A 104 11.13 -4.46 3.81
C ALA A 104 12.01 -3.78 4.85
N LEU A 105 13.18 -3.29 4.46
CA LEU A 105 14.11 -2.57 5.34
C LEU A 105 13.48 -1.29 5.92
N LEU A 106 12.74 -0.52 5.12
CA LEU A 106 12.00 0.66 5.62
C LEU A 106 10.97 0.29 6.68
N ARG A 107 10.21 -0.79 6.46
CA ARG A 107 9.19 -1.26 7.41
C ARG A 107 9.80 -1.76 8.72
N LEU A 108 11.05 -2.24 8.67
CA LEU A 108 11.85 -2.63 9.83
C LEU A 108 12.57 -1.43 10.51
N GLY A 109 12.36 -0.19 10.04
CA GLY A 109 13.03 1.00 10.55
C GLY A 109 14.51 1.13 10.14
N ARG A 110 15.00 0.27 9.23
CA ARG A 110 16.38 0.20 8.75
C ARG A 110 16.61 1.07 7.51
N SER A 111 16.19 2.33 7.60
CA SER A 111 16.10 3.24 6.44
C SER A 111 17.44 3.54 5.76
N ARG A 112 18.54 3.60 6.52
CA ARG A 112 19.88 3.81 5.93
C ARG A 112 20.27 2.67 5.02
N GLU A 113 19.94 1.44 5.40
CA GLU A 113 20.21 0.24 4.61
C GLU A 113 19.28 0.13 3.40
N ALA A 114 18.07 0.71 3.47
CA ALA A 114 17.12 0.72 2.37
C ALA A 114 17.55 1.61 1.18
N LEU A 115 18.36 2.63 1.42
CA LEU A 115 18.72 3.62 0.39
C LEU A 115 19.38 2.99 -0.83
N GLU A 116 20.37 2.13 -0.61
CA GLU A 116 21.15 1.57 -1.72
C GLU A 116 20.33 0.61 -2.60
N PRO A 117 19.58 -0.37 -2.07
CA PRO A 117 18.71 -1.19 -2.91
C PRO A 117 17.64 -0.36 -3.62
N LEU A 118 17.04 0.65 -2.97
CA LEU A 118 16.04 1.50 -3.64
C LEU A 118 16.63 2.33 -4.79
N ARG A 119 17.85 2.85 -4.63
CA ARG A 119 18.56 3.53 -5.73
C ARG A 119 18.83 2.59 -6.90
N ARG A 120 19.26 1.36 -6.63
CA ARG A 120 19.43 0.36 -7.70
C ARG A 120 18.11 0.03 -8.37
N ALA A 121 17.03 -0.11 -7.60
CA ALA A 121 15.69 -0.40 -8.15
C ALA A 121 15.24 0.66 -9.14
N VAL A 122 15.32 1.95 -8.78
CA VAL A 122 14.89 3.05 -9.66
C VAL A 122 15.85 3.29 -10.83
N ALA A 123 17.12 2.96 -10.67
CA ALA A 123 18.11 3.03 -11.76
C ALA A 123 17.87 1.93 -12.82
N ALA A 124 17.51 0.72 -12.37
CA ALA A 124 17.24 -0.41 -13.26
C ALA A 124 15.85 -0.36 -13.90
N CYS A 125 14.84 0.11 -13.18
CA CYS A 125 13.44 0.20 -13.61
C CYS A 125 12.85 1.56 -13.20
N ALA A 126 13.05 2.56 -14.04
CA ALA A 126 12.67 3.96 -13.75
C ALA A 126 11.14 4.21 -13.74
N ASP A 127 10.34 3.25 -14.17
CA ASP A 127 8.88 3.27 -14.22
C ASP A 127 8.19 2.72 -12.96
N ARG A 128 8.97 2.25 -11.99
CA ARG A 128 8.43 1.64 -10.77
C ARG A 128 8.08 2.70 -9.71
N TRP A 129 6.83 3.15 -9.72
CA TRP A 129 6.36 4.16 -8.77
C TRP A 129 6.54 3.77 -7.30
N ARG A 130 6.39 2.46 -6.97
CA ARG A 130 6.57 1.97 -5.59
C ARG A 130 8.00 2.15 -5.10
N ALA A 131 8.99 1.89 -5.96
CA ALA A 131 10.40 2.09 -5.64
C ALA A 131 10.71 3.58 -5.41
N TRP A 132 10.19 4.46 -6.27
CA TRP A 132 10.35 5.91 -6.11
C TRP A 132 9.68 6.42 -4.83
N ASN A 133 8.45 5.97 -4.53
CA ASN A 133 7.76 6.33 -3.30
C ASN A 133 8.53 5.84 -2.05
N ALA A 134 9.04 4.62 -2.06
CA ALA A 134 9.85 4.08 -0.97
C ALA A 134 11.17 4.84 -0.82
N LEU A 135 11.81 5.23 -1.93
CA LEU A 135 13.02 6.06 -1.92
C LEU A 135 12.75 7.44 -1.31
N GLY A 136 11.58 8.04 -1.60
CA GLY A 136 11.12 9.27 -0.95
C GLY A 136 11.06 9.13 0.57
N VAL A 137 10.44 8.05 1.07
CA VAL A 137 10.39 7.75 2.51
C VAL A 137 11.78 7.56 3.11
N ALA A 138 12.68 6.87 2.40
CA ALA A 138 14.06 6.68 2.87
C ALA A 138 14.83 8.01 2.98
N TYR A 139 14.65 8.91 2.00
CA TYR A 139 15.23 10.25 2.02
C TYR A 139 14.64 11.13 3.12
N ASP A 140 13.34 11.00 3.43
CA ASP A 140 12.73 11.73 4.56
C ASP A 140 13.40 11.35 5.89
N GLN A 141 13.61 10.07 6.12
CA GLN A 141 14.28 9.61 7.34
C GLN A 141 15.75 10.02 7.41
N ALA A 142 16.37 10.27 6.25
CA ALA A 142 17.70 10.88 6.14
C ALA A 142 17.66 12.42 6.15
N GLN A 143 16.49 13.04 6.32
CA GLN A 143 16.25 14.50 6.24
C GLN A 143 16.73 15.14 4.93
N SER A 144 16.82 14.35 3.88
CA SER A 144 17.21 14.79 2.54
C SER A 144 15.98 15.28 1.76
N TRP A 145 15.35 16.34 2.26
CA TRP A 145 14.04 16.82 1.86
C TRP A 145 13.88 17.11 0.37
N ALA A 146 14.92 17.67 -0.27
CA ALA A 146 14.88 17.93 -1.70
C ALA A 146 14.85 16.66 -2.54
N LEU A 147 15.62 15.63 -2.12
CA LEU A 147 15.63 14.33 -2.80
C LEU A 147 14.33 13.57 -2.56
N SER A 148 13.78 13.66 -1.36
CA SER A 148 12.49 13.06 -1.02
C SER A 148 11.36 13.65 -1.87
N ALA A 149 11.27 14.98 -1.98
CA ALA A 149 10.28 15.64 -2.80
C ALA A 149 10.38 15.22 -4.28
N ALA A 150 11.58 15.21 -4.86
CA ALA A 150 11.80 14.78 -6.24
C ALA A 150 11.40 13.30 -6.46
N ALA A 151 11.66 12.43 -5.47
CA ALA A 151 11.28 11.02 -5.53
C ALA A 151 9.74 10.86 -5.49
N TYR A 152 9.03 11.60 -4.63
CA TYR A 152 7.57 11.59 -4.59
C TYR A 152 6.94 12.15 -5.86
N GLU A 153 7.49 13.23 -6.41
CA GLU A 153 7.04 13.80 -7.68
C GLU A 153 7.18 12.78 -8.82
N ARG A 154 8.33 12.09 -8.85
CA ARG A 154 8.53 11.04 -9.85
C ARG A 154 7.56 9.87 -9.66
N ALA A 155 7.34 9.41 -8.43
CA ALA A 155 6.37 8.37 -8.13
C ALA A 155 4.94 8.78 -8.57
N PHE A 156 4.55 10.02 -8.29
CA PHE A 156 3.25 10.58 -8.65
C PHE A 156 2.99 10.55 -10.16
N GLN A 157 4.00 10.87 -10.97
CA GLN A 157 3.89 10.85 -12.43
C GLN A 157 3.72 9.44 -13.04
N LEU A 158 4.01 8.39 -12.29
CA LEU A 158 4.08 7.01 -12.75
C LEU A 158 2.85 6.16 -12.40
N THR A 159 1.84 6.74 -11.75
CA THR A 159 0.63 6.00 -11.34
C THR A 159 -0.63 6.86 -11.47
N ASP A 160 -1.73 6.21 -11.79
CA ASP A 160 -3.08 6.78 -11.79
C ASP A 160 -3.75 6.71 -10.39
N LYS A 161 -3.10 6.06 -9.41
CA LYS A 161 -3.59 5.88 -8.03
C LYS A 161 -2.63 6.50 -7.00
N PRO A 162 -2.47 7.83 -7.00
CA PRO A 162 -1.40 8.49 -6.23
C PRO A 162 -1.71 8.71 -4.74
N ALA A 163 -2.85 8.27 -4.21
CA ALA A 163 -3.28 8.57 -2.84
C ALA A 163 -2.21 8.24 -1.78
N GLN A 164 -1.56 7.08 -1.89
CA GLN A 164 -0.50 6.67 -0.97
C GLN A 164 0.74 7.57 -1.07
N ILE A 165 1.11 7.98 -2.29
CA ILE A 165 2.27 8.85 -2.53
C ILE A 165 2.00 10.23 -1.96
N LEU A 166 0.81 10.78 -2.23
CA LEU A 166 0.39 12.07 -1.69
C LEU A 166 0.33 12.05 -0.16
N ASN A 167 -0.16 10.94 0.45
CA ASN A 167 -0.13 10.77 1.89
C ASN A 167 1.30 10.83 2.45
N ASN A 168 2.23 10.10 1.85
CA ASN A 168 3.63 10.09 2.30
C ASN A 168 4.30 11.46 2.10
N TYR A 169 4.03 12.12 0.99
CA TYR A 169 4.53 13.47 0.74
C TYR A 169 3.95 14.50 1.72
N GLY A 170 2.67 14.40 2.05
CA GLY A 170 2.05 15.23 3.09
C GLY A 170 2.73 15.02 4.47
N LEU A 171 3.01 13.77 4.85
CA LEU A 171 3.76 13.45 6.08
C LEU A 171 5.19 14.00 6.04
N SER A 172 5.87 13.92 4.90
CA SER A 172 7.17 14.55 4.69
C SER A 172 7.14 16.06 4.97
N LEU A 173 6.13 16.75 4.43
CA LEU A 173 5.95 18.18 4.65
C LEU A 173 5.64 18.53 6.11
N LEU A 174 4.86 17.70 6.82
CA LEU A 174 4.65 17.86 8.27
C LEU A 174 5.97 17.70 9.03
N GLY A 175 6.79 16.71 8.70
CA GLY A 175 8.11 16.51 9.27
C GLY A 175 9.06 17.70 9.06
N GLN A 176 8.83 18.49 8.00
CA GLN A 176 9.55 19.73 7.71
C GLN A 176 8.93 20.97 8.38
N GLY A 177 7.86 20.83 9.16
CA GLY A 177 7.13 21.96 9.75
C GLY A 177 6.29 22.78 8.75
N LYS A 178 6.05 22.26 7.54
CA LYS A 178 5.34 22.96 6.46
C LYS A 178 3.86 22.54 6.44
N ALA A 179 3.16 22.77 7.56
CA ALA A 179 1.81 22.26 7.79
C ALA A 179 0.77 22.76 6.75
N ASP A 180 0.85 24.02 6.32
CA ASP A 180 -0.04 24.55 5.27
C ASP A 180 0.10 23.80 3.95
N LYS A 181 1.34 23.52 3.55
CA LYS A 181 1.61 22.75 2.33
C LYS A 181 1.18 21.31 2.48
N ALA A 182 1.37 20.73 3.67
CA ALA A 182 0.92 19.37 3.96
C ALA A 182 -0.61 19.26 3.86
N ALA A 183 -1.36 20.21 4.41
CA ALA A 183 -2.83 20.24 4.32
C ALA A 183 -3.29 20.21 2.86
N ALA A 184 -2.70 21.05 2.00
CA ALA A 184 -3.03 21.08 0.58
C ALA A 184 -2.70 19.76 -0.16
N ILE A 185 -1.64 19.05 0.25
CA ILE A 185 -1.29 17.75 -0.33
C ILE A 185 -2.25 16.66 0.17
N PHE A 186 -2.64 16.69 1.47
CA PHE A 186 -3.64 15.76 1.98
C PHE A 186 -5.02 15.99 1.36
N ASP A 187 -5.39 17.22 1.00
CA ASP A 187 -6.63 17.47 0.25
C ASP A 187 -6.62 16.74 -1.09
N LYS A 188 -5.52 16.84 -1.85
CA LYS A 188 -5.36 16.07 -3.10
C LYS A 188 -5.38 14.55 -2.85
N ALA A 189 -4.82 14.09 -1.74
CA ALA A 189 -4.87 12.67 -1.38
C ALA A 189 -6.31 12.21 -1.09
N ARG A 190 -7.11 13.04 -0.39
CA ARG A 190 -8.53 12.79 -0.10
C ARG A 190 -9.41 12.78 -1.35
N GLU A 191 -9.12 13.60 -2.36
CA GLU A 191 -9.80 13.53 -3.65
C GLU A 191 -9.65 12.17 -4.33
N GLN A 192 -8.50 11.51 -4.13
CA GLN A 192 -8.21 10.19 -4.70
C GLN A 192 -8.71 9.01 -3.84
N ALA A 193 -8.80 9.20 -2.52
CA ALA A 193 -9.22 8.19 -1.57
C ALA A 193 -10.01 8.84 -0.41
N PRO A 194 -11.27 9.25 -0.64
CA PRO A 194 -12.04 10.04 0.32
C PRO A 194 -12.35 9.29 1.62
N ASP A 195 -12.39 7.95 1.57
CA ASP A 195 -12.74 7.10 2.71
C ASP A 195 -11.51 6.47 3.40
N ASP A 196 -10.28 6.81 2.97
CA ASP A 196 -9.09 6.35 3.69
C ASP A 196 -8.94 7.13 5.00
N ALA A 197 -9.27 6.45 6.11
CA ALA A 197 -9.25 7.06 7.44
C ALA A 197 -7.87 7.63 7.84
N ARG A 198 -6.76 7.05 7.34
CA ARG A 198 -5.40 7.54 7.61
C ARG A 198 -5.16 8.88 6.92
N ILE A 199 -5.57 8.99 5.65
CA ILE A 199 -5.44 10.23 4.87
C ILE A 199 -6.29 11.33 5.49
N VAL A 200 -7.51 11.00 5.92
CA VAL A 200 -8.40 11.94 6.60
C VAL A 200 -7.77 12.43 7.91
N ALA A 201 -7.28 11.52 8.75
CA ALA A 201 -6.66 11.87 10.04
C ALA A 201 -5.39 12.69 9.88
N ASN A 202 -4.53 12.34 8.89
CA ASN A 202 -3.31 13.08 8.60
C ASN A 202 -3.61 14.49 8.08
N GLY A 203 -4.63 14.63 7.23
CA GLY A 203 -5.10 15.92 6.74
C GLY A 203 -5.65 16.80 7.87
N ASP A 204 -6.47 16.23 8.77
CA ASP A 204 -6.99 16.95 9.93
C ASP A 204 -5.84 17.42 10.84
N ALA A 205 -4.85 16.57 11.09
CA ALA A 205 -3.65 16.95 11.85
C ALA A 205 -2.92 18.12 11.18
N ALA A 206 -2.76 18.09 9.85
CA ALA A 206 -2.13 19.17 9.10
C ALA A 206 -2.91 20.49 9.22
N TYR A 207 -4.25 20.47 9.16
CA TYR A 207 -5.08 21.64 9.38
C TYR A 207 -4.87 22.20 10.78
N VAL A 208 -4.91 21.37 11.82
CA VAL A 208 -4.70 21.84 13.19
C VAL A 208 -3.30 22.43 13.35
N MET A 209 -2.27 21.76 12.82
CA MET A 209 -0.88 22.22 12.90
C MET A 209 -0.62 23.51 12.13
N SER A 210 -1.38 23.80 11.08
CA SER A 210 -1.30 25.07 10.33
C SER A 210 -2.14 26.19 10.93
N GLY A 211 -2.78 25.97 12.07
CA GLY A 211 -3.65 26.96 12.69
C GLY A 211 -5.07 27.03 12.09
N GLN A 212 -5.41 26.15 11.16
CA GLN A 212 -6.72 26.09 10.51
C GLN A 212 -7.64 25.09 11.22
N ASP A 213 -8.96 25.27 11.09
CA ASP A 213 -9.95 24.36 11.65
C ASP A 213 -10.26 23.20 10.71
N ILE A 214 -10.50 22.02 11.30
CA ILE A 214 -11.02 20.88 10.57
C ILE A 214 -12.49 21.10 10.19
N ARG A 215 -12.92 20.49 9.08
CA ARG A 215 -14.30 20.60 8.57
C ARG A 215 -14.95 19.25 8.54
N ARG A 216 -16.25 19.22 8.95
CA ARG A 216 -17.09 18.04 8.79
C ARG A 216 -17.31 17.75 7.31
N ARG A 217 -17.10 16.49 6.91
CA ARG A 217 -17.39 16.04 5.55
C ARG A 217 -18.88 15.69 5.43
N PRO A 218 -19.49 15.78 4.24
CA PRO A 218 -20.89 15.37 4.04
C PRO A 218 -21.15 13.90 4.37
N ALA A 219 -20.13 13.03 4.22
CA ALA A 219 -20.22 11.60 4.50
C ALA A 219 -20.00 11.24 5.98
N ASP A 220 -19.54 12.18 6.82
CA ASP A 220 -19.28 11.88 8.24
C ASP A 220 -20.58 11.66 9.00
N THR A 221 -20.72 10.52 9.65
CA THR A 221 -21.69 10.34 10.74
C THR A 221 -21.33 11.26 11.92
N ALA A 222 -22.25 11.45 12.87
CA ALA A 222 -21.96 12.25 14.06
C ALA A 222 -20.82 11.64 14.89
N ASP A 223 -20.77 10.29 14.99
CA ASP A 223 -19.72 9.59 15.71
C ASP A 223 -18.36 9.66 15.02
N GLU A 224 -18.30 9.57 13.69
CA GLU A 224 -17.06 9.77 12.93
C GLU A 224 -16.55 11.19 13.10
N TRP A 225 -17.43 12.16 13.03
CA TRP A 225 -17.08 13.55 13.26
C TRP A 225 -16.59 13.77 14.70
N GLY A 226 -17.25 13.19 15.70
CA GLY A 226 -16.83 13.24 17.11
C GLY A 226 -15.42 12.65 17.30
N ARG A 227 -15.11 11.50 16.68
CA ARG A 227 -13.76 10.92 16.71
C ARG A 227 -12.73 11.83 16.04
N ARG A 228 -13.04 12.45 14.89
CA ARG A 228 -12.16 13.40 14.22
C ARG A 228 -11.88 14.63 15.06
N LEU A 229 -12.91 15.20 15.71
CA LEU A 229 -12.76 16.31 16.67
C LEU A 229 -11.89 15.90 17.87
N SER A 230 -12.09 14.70 18.43
CA SER A 230 -11.25 14.18 19.51
C SER A 230 -9.77 14.10 19.09
N ASN A 231 -9.49 13.55 17.92
CA ASN A 231 -8.12 13.48 17.37
C ASN A 231 -7.52 14.89 17.16
N ALA A 232 -8.29 15.83 16.62
CA ALA A 232 -7.87 17.22 16.44
C ALA A 232 -7.53 17.89 17.78
N GLY A 233 -8.35 17.65 18.81
CA GLY A 233 -8.08 18.10 20.17
C GLY A 233 -6.78 17.54 20.72
N GLN A 234 -6.50 16.26 20.52
CA GLN A 234 -5.23 15.65 20.92
C GLN A 234 -4.02 16.23 20.17
N VAL A 235 -4.16 16.57 18.88
CA VAL A 235 -3.10 17.26 18.14
C VAL A 235 -2.85 18.65 18.74
N ALA A 236 -3.90 19.43 18.98
CA ALA A 236 -3.80 20.75 19.60
C ALA A 236 -3.15 20.69 20.99
N MET A 237 -3.49 19.69 21.83
CA MET A 237 -2.83 19.44 23.12
C MET A 237 -1.33 19.23 22.96
N ARG A 238 -0.90 18.40 22.03
CA ARG A 238 0.54 18.15 21.77
C ARG A 238 1.29 19.40 21.29
N MET A 239 0.57 20.32 20.64
CA MET A 239 1.10 21.63 20.24
C MET A 239 1.13 22.66 21.39
N GLY A 240 0.52 22.36 22.53
CA GLY A 240 0.37 23.29 23.65
C GLY A 240 -0.76 24.32 23.48
N ASP A 241 -1.59 24.17 22.43
CA ASP A 241 -2.74 25.03 22.19
C ASP A 241 -3.93 24.50 22.99
N LEU A 242 -3.89 24.74 24.32
CA LEU A 242 -4.91 24.24 25.23
C LEU A 242 -6.31 24.84 24.99
N PRO A 243 -6.48 26.12 24.66
CA PRO A 243 -7.80 26.66 24.34
C PRO A 243 -8.45 25.95 23.14
N ARG A 244 -7.69 25.72 22.11
CA ARG A 244 -8.16 25.04 20.89
C ARG A 244 -8.42 23.56 21.14
N ALA A 245 -7.54 22.91 21.92
CA ALA A 245 -7.75 21.54 22.35
C ALA A 245 -9.06 21.38 23.11
N GLN A 246 -9.34 22.24 24.08
CA GLN A 246 -10.57 22.23 24.84
C GLN A 246 -11.80 22.44 23.94
N ALA A 247 -11.74 23.36 22.98
CA ALA A 247 -12.82 23.61 22.03
C ALA A 247 -13.13 22.35 21.19
N TYR A 248 -12.12 21.72 20.62
CA TYR A 248 -12.30 20.48 19.84
C TYR A 248 -12.85 19.32 20.68
N LEU A 249 -12.29 19.10 21.88
CA LEU A 249 -12.71 18.01 22.75
C LEU A 249 -14.16 18.22 23.27
N SER A 250 -14.54 19.45 23.60
CA SER A 250 -15.91 19.77 24.00
C SER A 250 -16.88 19.50 22.86
N ARG A 251 -16.56 19.93 21.66
CA ARG A 251 -17.35 19.63 20.45
C ARG A 251 -17.44 18.14 20.17
N ALA A 252 -16.36 17.39 20.37
CA ALA A 252 -16.35 15.93 20.19
C ALA A 252 -17.42 15.25 21.07
N VAL A 253 -17.56 15.71 22.34
CA VAL A 253 -18.53 15.15 23.28
C VAL A 253 -19.97 15.60 22.96
N THR A 254 -20.18 16.83 22.45
CA THR A 254 -21.49 17.40 22.22
C THR A 254 -22.04 17.14 20.83
N GLU A 255 -21.22 16.93 19.81
CA GLU A 255 -21.63 16.74 18.42
C GLU A 255 -21.65 15.26 17.97
N ALA A 256 -21.16 14.32 18.78
CA ALA A 256 -21.30 12.88 18.57
C ALA A 256 -22.64 12.39 19.10
N ASP A 257 -23.22 11.36 18.47
CA ASP A 257 -24.41 10.68 18.97
C ASP A 257 -24.07 9.71 20.12
N GLY A 258 -22.88 9.15 20.11
CA GLY A 258 -22.37 8.22 21.10
C GLY A 258 -21.34 8.82 22.05
N PHE A 259 -20.96 8.04 23.07
CA PHE A 259 -19.91 8.44 24.02
C PHE A 259 -18.53 8.42 23.37
N VAL A 260 -17.76 9.51 23.52
CA VAL A 260 -16.38 9.66 23.02
C VAL A 260 -15.41 9.62 24.20
N PRO A 261 -14.96 8.43 24.64
CA PRO A 261 -14.22 8.26 25.90
C PRO A 261 -12.91 9.06 25.96
N ASP A 262 -12.17 9.10 24.84
CA ASP A 262 -10.89 9.79 24.78
C ASP A 262 -11.04 11.32 24.96
N ALA A 263 -12.09 11.90 24.38
CA ALA A 263 -12.39 13.32 24.52
C ALA A 263 -12.82 13.65 25.94
N ALA A 264 -13.72 12.84 26.52
CA ALA A 264 -14.18 13.03 27.90
C ALA A 264 -13.03 12.91 28.91
N ALA A 265 -12.16 11.91 28.77
CA ALA A 265 -10.99 11.73 29.62
C ALA A 265 -9.99 12.90 29.52
N ALA A 266 -9.73 13.37 28.29
CA ALA A 266 -8.84 14.51 28.06
C ALA A 266 -9.40 15.80 28.68
N LEU A 267 -10.69 16.08 28.52
CA LEU A 267 -11.35 17.25 29.17
C LEU A 267 -11.27 17.17 30.70
N ALA A 268 -11.54 15.98 31.26
CA ALA A 268 -11.42 15.80 32.72
C ALA A 268 -10.00 16.06 33.22
N ALA A 269 -8.99 15.65 32.47
CA ALA A 269 -7.59 15.91 32.81
C ALA A 269 -7.22 17.40 32.70
N MET A 270 -7.82 18.16 31.78
CA MET A 270 -7.61 19.60 31.61
C MET A 270 -8.32 20.43 32.68
N GLY A 271 -9.49 19.96 33.16
CA GLY A 271 -10.31 20.65 34.17
C GLY A 271 -9.97 20.28 35.62
N GLY A 272 -9.02 19.36 35.85
CA GLY A 272 -8.58 19.00 37.19
C GLY A 272 -7.91 20.18 37.90
N PRO A 273 -8.02 20.27 39.26
CA PRO A 273 -7.49 21.40 40.02
C PRO A 273 -5.98 21.51 39.75
N GLY A 274 -5.57 22.71 39.31
CA GLY A 274 -4.20 23.01 38.99
C GLY A 274 -3.30 22.66 40.19
N LYS A 275 -2.24 21.85 39.92
CA LYS A 275 -1.11 21.70 40.81
C LYS A 275 -0.10 22.84 40.57
#